data_578fe7e0510bffe99feb64a2b7ad4c62
#
_entry.id   578fe7e0510bffe99feb64a2b7ad4c62
#
_cell.length_a   1.000
_cell.length_b   1.000
_cell.length_c   1.000
_cell.angle_alpha   90.00
_cell.angle_beta   90.00
_cell.angle_gamma   90.00
#
_symmetry.space_group_name_H-M   'P 1'
#
loop_
_entity.id
_entity.type
_entity.pdbx_description
1 polymer ?
#
loop_
_entity_poly.entity_id
_entity_poly.type
_entity_poly.pdbx_seq_one_letter_code
_entity_poly.pdbx_strand_id
1 'polypeptide(L)'
;MELQFEAGTRRIWREFLHTEEKRLVELEGVVPDVSDDVGRIAAIRCTARMTSKELTARGLRVAGEVEAVLLCITENADAVQSVRLTKAFETEIDAPGLTADEGQAFPRVLRAEGRVLNPRKLAVSAELGVEVSLWKKEDALVRLLPSEQDAALLCGLLVEAEAVPAAAVGEKSFALTESFIFPPERPAPRRILCAESVFSLGDTARIGSRQIGRAHV
;
A
#
# COMPACT_ATOMS: atom_id res chain seq x y z
N MET A 1 -17.52 37.51 23.33
CA MET A 1 -17.55 36.20 24.00
C MET A 1 -16.13 35.71 24.04
N GLU A 2 -15.54 35.60 25.22
CA GLU A 2 -14.16 35.16 25.39
C GLU A 2 -14.17 33.66 25.60
N LEU A 3 -13.51 32.91 24.70
CA LEU A 3 -13.40 31.47 24.81
C LEU A 3 -12.36 31.13 25.88
N GLN A 4 -12.78 30.43 26.91
CA GLN A 4 -11.90 29.94 27.96
C GLN A 4 -11.37 28.56 27.56
N PHE A 5 -10.06 28.41 27.50
CA PHE A 5 -9.38 27.16 27.23
C PHE A 5 -8.75 26.63 28.51
N GLU A 6 -8.88 25.35 28.74
CA GLU A 6 -8.13 24.66 29.77
C GLU A 6 -6.84 24.09 29.15
N ALA A 7 -5.70 24.34 29.78
CA ALA A 7 -4.46 23.70 29.39
C ALA A 7 -4.42 22.28 29.94
N GLY A 8 -4.17 21.33 29.08
CA GLY A 8 -4.02 19.93 29.46
C GLY A 8 -2.90 19.24 28.70
N THR A 9 -2.30 18.25 29.33
CA THR A 9 -1.30 17.42 28.64
C THR A 9 -2.00 16.21 28.04
N ARG A 10 -1.73 15.95 26.75
CA ARG A 10 -2.24 14.78 26.04
C ARG A 10 -1.09 14.07 25.38
N ARG A 11 -1.14 12.76 25.41
CA ARG A 11 -0.23 11.92 24.65
C ARG A 11 -0.70 11.85 23.22
N ILE A 12 0.14 12.28 22.31
CA ILE A 12 -0.13 12.33 20.87
C ILE A 12 0.92 11.56 20.11
N TRP A 13 0.59 11.18 18.89
CA TRP A 13 1.53 10.66 17.91
C TRP A 13 1.96 11.79 16.98
N ARG A 14 3.25 12.00 16.85
CA ARG A 14 3.82 12.93 15.88
C ARG A 14 4.58 12.16 14.81
N GLU A 15 4.23 12.42 13.56
CA GLU A 15 5.05 12.00 12.43
C GLU A 15 6.30 12.90 12.38
N PHE A 16 7.47 12.29 12.38
CA PHE A 16 8.72 13.04 12.33
C PHE A 16 9.54 12.72 11.07
N LEU A 17 9.18 11.66 10.35
CA LEU A 17 9.73 11.33 9.05
C LEU A 17 8.63 10.79 8.16
N HIS A 18 8.52 11.40 6.97
CA HIS A 18 7.76 10.88 5.85
C HIS A 18 8.64 10.93 4.61
N THR A 19 8.86 9.79 3.98
CA THR A 19 9.75 9.68 2.82
C THR A 19 9.32 8.56 1.90
N GLU A 20 9.72 8.64 0.63
CA GLU A 20 9.59 7.57 -0.34
C GLU A 20 10.97 7.19 -0.85
N GLU A 21 11.34 5.93 -0.69
CA GLU A 21 12.54 5.37 -1.29
C GLU A 21 12.20 4.64 -2.56
N LYS A 22 12.98 4.90 -3.62
CA LYS A 22 12.79 4.29 -4.94
C LYS A 22 13.95 3.38 -5.27
N ARG A 23 13.62 2.21 -5.81
CA ARG A 23 14.62 1.26 -6.28
C ARG A 23 14.16 0.48 -7.49
N LEU A 24 15.10 0.05 -8.29
CA LEU A 24 14.85 -0.84 -9.40
C LEU A 24 14.93 -2.29 -8.94
N VAL A 25 13.92 -3.09 -9.27
CA VAL A 25 13.87 -4.52 -9.02
C VAL A 25 13.76 -5.22 -10.37
N GLU A 26 14.76 -6.06 -10.69
CA GLU A 26 14.74 -6.85 -11.91
C GLU A 26 14.32 -8.29 -11.59
N LEU A 27 13.29 -8.76 -12.28
CA LEU A 27 12.78 -10.12 -12.21
C LEU A 27 13.15 -10.84 -13.50
N GLU A 28 13.67 -12.03 -13.38
CA GLU A 28 13.91 -12.91 -14.53
C GLU A 28 13.30 -14.27 -14.26
N GLY A 29 12.82 -14.91 -15.30
CA GLY A 29 12.29 -16.25 -15.19
C GLY A 29 12.22 -16.98 -16.53
N VAL A 30 12.12 -18.30 -16.40
CA VAL A 30 12.02 -19.21 -17.52
C VAL A 30 10.57 -19.65 -17.67
N VAL A 31 10.08 -19.68 -18.88
CA VAL A 31 8.76 -20.24 -19.22
C VAL A 31 8.78 -21.74 -18.95
N PRO A 32 7.81 -22.29 -18.20
CA PRO A 32 7.78 -23.72 -17.90
C PRO A 32 7.75 -24.59 -19.18
N ASP A 33 8.39 -25.75 -19.16
CA ASP A 33 8.50 -26.63 -20.33
C ASP A 33 7.15 -27.14 -20.86
N VAL A 34 6.14 -27.17 -20.01
CA VAL A 34 4.76 -27.53 -20.37
C VAL A 34 4.01 -26.40 -21.08
N SER A 35 4.59 -25.23 -21.21
CA SER A 35 4.02 -24.06 -21.86
C SER A 35 4.66 -23.84 -23.22
N ASP A 36 3.91 -23.21 -24.12
CA ASP A 36 4.41 -22.86 -25.46
C ASP A 36 5.44 -21.73 -25.41
N ASP A 37 6.22 -21.62 -26.47
CA ASP A 37 7.20 -20.57 -26.64
C ASP A 37 6.54 -19.18 -26.74
N VAL A 38 7.13 -18.20 -26.10
CA VAL A 38 6.59 -16.84 -26.05
C VAL A 38 7.09 -16.02 -27.23
N GLY A 39 6.15 -15.53 -28.03
CA GLY A 39 6.46 -14.60 -29.11
C GLY A 39 6.54 -13.16 -28.62
N ARG A 40 5.55 -12.72 -27.80
CA ARG A 40 5.52 -11.35 -27.24
C ARG A 40 4.72 -11.26 -25.95
N ILE A 41 5.00 -10.22 -25.18
CA ILE A 41 4.23 -9.85 -23.99
C ILE A 41 3.09 -8.93 -24.46
N ALA A 42 1.85 -9.29 -24.12
CA ALA A 42 0.66 -8.52 -24.43
C ALA A 42 0.31 -7.54 -23.29
N ALA A 43 0.49 -7.96 -22.04
CA ALA A 43 0.25 -7.12 -20.86
C ALA A 43 1.12 -7.57 -19.69
N ILE A 44 1.40 -6.64 -18.79
CA ILE A 44 2.13 -6.87 -17.56
C ILE A 44 1.32 -6.30 -16.41
N ARG A 45 1.19 -7.10 -15.36
CA ARG A 45 0.71 -6.66 -14.07
C ARG A 45 1.81 -6.88 -13.04
N CYS A 46 2.20 -5.83 -12.37
CA CYS A 46 3.23 -5.91 -11.35
C CYS A 46 2.71 -5.33 -10.04
N THR A 47 2.88 -6.07 -8.96
CA THR A 47 2.42 -5.68 -7.62
C THR A 47 3.54 -5.88 -6.62
N ALA A 48 3.54 -5.07 -5.56
CA ALA A 48 4.46 -5.22 -4.44
C ALA A 48 3.67 -5.49 -3.17
N ARG A 49 4.18 -6.40 -2.35
CA ARG A 49 3.58 -6.77 -1.08
C ARG A 49 4.65 -6.77 0.01
N MET A 50 4.37 -6.11 1.11
CA MET A 50 5.19 -6.19 2.31
C MET A 50 4.99 -7.57 2.98
N THR A 51 6.09 -8.18 3.41
CA THR A 51 6.08 -9.44 4.18
C THR A 51 6.48 -9.21 5.62
N SER A 52 7.36 -8.25 5.89
CA SER A 52 7.73 -7.86 7.24
C SER A 52 8.20 -6.40 7.29
N LYS A 53 8.07 -5.82 8.46
CA LYS A 53 8.68 -4.54 8.84
C LYS A 53 9.25 -4.65 10.24
N GLU A 54 10.38 -3.99 10.48
CA GLU A 54 11.07 -4.01 11.74
C GLU A 54 11.65 -2.62 12.05
N LEU A 55 11.28 -2.07 13.21
CA LEU A 55 11.94 -0.87 13.73
C LEU A 55 13.34 -1.25 14.22
N THR A 56 14.33 -0.54 13.70
CA THR A 56 15.73 -0.70 14.10
C THR A 56 16.19 0.52 14.93
N ALA A 57 17.34 0.43 15.53
CA ALA A 57 17.94 1.58 16.22
C ALA A 57 18.28 2.75 15.26
N ARG A 58 18.27 2.52 13.95
CA ARG A 58 18.64 3.48 12.90
C ARG A 58 17.48 3.94 12.05
N GLY A 59 16.31 3.28 12.13
CA GLY A 59 15.17 3.61 11.31
C GLY A 59 14.19 2.45 11.13
N LEU A 60 13.78 2.17 9.90
CA LEU A 60 12.84 1.10 9.58
C LEU A 60 13.41 0.19 8.49
N ARG A 61 13.47 -1.10 8.79
CA ARG A 61 13.75 -2.14 7.79
C ARG A 61 12.43 -2.69 7.26
N VAL A 62 12.31 -2.77 5.95
CA VAL A 62 11.11 -3.27 5.26
C VAL A 62 11.53 -4.36 4.30
N ALA A 63 10.89 -5.51 4.40
CA ALA A 63 11.07 -6.61 3.44
C ALA A 63 9.73 -6.97 2.79
N GLY A 64 9.80 -7.42 1.55
CA GLY A 64 8.63 -7.76 0.77
C GLY A 64 8.95 -8.55 -0.48
N GLU A 65 7.95 -8.68 -1.32
CA GLU A 65 8.01 -9.40 -2.58
C GLU A 65 7.35 -8.58 -3.69
N VAL A 66 8.01 -8.53 -4.83
CA VAL A 66 7.45 -8.01 -6.07
C VAL A 66 7.00 -9.20 -6.90
N GLU A 67 5.74 -9.21 -7.32
CA GLU A 67 5.16 -10.20 -8.22
C GLU A 67 4.82 -9.53 -9.55
N ALA A 68 5.26 -10.14 -10.66
CA ALA A 68 4.88 -9.75 -12.01
C ALA A 68 4.11 -10.90 -12.67
N VAL A 69 2.91 -10.62 -13.16
CA VAL A 69 2.11 -11.50 -14.00
C VAL A 69 2.15 -10.98 -15.42
N LEU A 70 2.71 -11.75 -16.33
CA LEU A 70 2.82 -11.41 -17.74
C LEU A 70 1.78 -12.21 -18.52
N LEU A 71 0.97 -11.52 -19.31
CA LEU A 71 0.14 -12.15 -20.33
C LEU A 71 0.92 -12.19 -21.62
N CYS A 72 1.25 -13.39 -22.06
CA CYS A 72 2.10 -13.64 -23.21
C CYS A 72 1.29 -14.27 -24.34
N ILE A 73 1.56 -13.83 -25.57
CA ILE A 73 1.07 -14.46 -26.78
C ILE A 73 2.16 -15.42 -27.24
N THR A 74 1.75 -16.64 -27.58
CA THR A 74 2.64 -17.68 -28.10
C THR A 74 3.28 -17.26 -29.43
N GLU A 75 4.40 -17.86 -29.80
CA GLU A 75 5.13 -17.52 -31.02
C GLU A 75 4.25 -17.69 -32.28
N ASN A 76 3.41 -18.72 -32.30
CA ASN A 76 2.46 -18.95 -33.40
C ASN A 76 1.21 -18.06 -33.35
N ALA A 77 1.09 -17.18 -32.34
CA ALA A 77 -0.03 -16.27 -32.13
C ALA A 77 -1.41 -16.95 -31.98
N ASP A 78 -1.43 -18.23 -31.60
CA ASP A 78 -2.62 -19.06 -31.49
C ASP A 78 -3.20 -19.14 -30.07
N ALA A 79 -2.40 -18.80 -29.04
CA ALA A 79 -2.80 -18.89 -27.65
C ALA A 79 -2.26 -17.73 -26.80
N VAL A 80 -2.95 -17.51 -25.67
CA VAL A 80 -2.51 -16.61 -24.61
C VAL A 80 -2.20 -17.43 -23.36
N GLN A 81 -1.05 -17.19 -22.78
CA GLN A 81 -0.61 -17.83 -21.54
C GLN A 81 -0.17 -16.78 -20.52
N SER A 82 -0.20 -17.14 -19.24
CA SER A 82 0.31 -16.28 -18.17
C SER A 82 1.59 -16.86 -17.58
N VAL A 83 2.59 -16.00 -17.41
CA VAL A 83 3.84 -16.34 -16.72
C VAL A 83 3.94 -15.46 -15.49
N ARG A 84 4.27 -16.06 -14.35
CA ARG A 84 4.43 -15.37 -13.08
C ARG A 84 5.90 -15.35 -12.68
N LEU A 85 6.38 -14.18 -12.34
CA LEU A 85 7.73 -13.98 -11.81
C LEU A 85 7.61 -13.32 -10.44
N THR A 86 8.45 -13.75 -9.51
CA THR A 86 8.50 -13.18 -8.15
C THR A 86 9.92 -12.89 -7.74
N LYS A 87 10.11 -11.81 -6.98
CA LYS A 87 11.41 -11.46 -6.39
C LYS A 87 11.24 -10.77 -5.06
N ALA A 88 11.97 -11.23 -4.06
CA ALA A 88 12.05 -10.57 -2.78
C ALA A 88 12.84 -9.25 -2.89
N PHE A 89 12.44 -8.27 -2.08
CA PHE A 89 13.18 -7.05 -1.84
C PHE A 89 13.34 -6.79 -0.36
N GLU A 90 14.39 -6.08 -0.01
CA GLU A 90 14.62 -5.55 1.33
C GLU A 90 15.18 -4.14 1.20
N THR A 91 14.68 -3.21 2.00
CA THR A 91 15.18 -1.84 2.08
C THR A 91 15.26 -1.40 3.54
N GLU A 92 16.22 -0.56 3.86
CA GLU A 92 16.37 0.05 5.16
C GLU A 92 16.35 1.57 5.00
N ILE A 93 15.43 2.21 5.70
CA ILE A 93 15.26 3.66 5.71
C ILE A 93 15.92 4.19 6.98
N ASP A 94 17.02 4.90 6.79
CA ASP A 94 17.78 5.46 7.90
C ASP A 94 17.13 6.74 8.45
N ALA A 95 16.96 6.78 9.77
CA ALA A 95 16.54 7.96 10.54
C ALA A 95 17.50 8.15 11.74
N PRO A 96 18.77 8.51 11.48
CA PRO A 96 19.80 8.52 12.50
C PRO A 96 19.50 9.55 13.61
N GLY A 97 19.69 9.14 14.86
CA GLY A 97 19.47 9.98 16.04
C GLY A 97 18.00 10.12 16.46
N LEU A 98 17.07 9.44 15.80
CA LEU A 98 15.65 9.44 16.11
C LEU A 98 15.22 8.01 16.46
N THR A 99 14.53 7.87 17.59
CA THR A 99 13.87 6.62 17.98
C THR A 99 12.39 6.74 17.66
N ALA A 100 11.90 5.91 16.75
CA ALA A 100 10.49 5.78 16.46
C ALA A 100 9.82 4.82 17.44
N ASP A 101 8.56 5.10 17.77
CA ASP A 101 7.71 4.17 18.53
C ASP A 101 6.85 3.31 17.59
N GLU A 102 6.61 3.79 16.35
CA GLU A 102 5.87 3.08 15.32
C GLU A 102 6.41 3.44 13.93
N GLY A 103 6.42 2.47 13.02
CA GLY A 103 6.78 2.65 11.63
C GLY A 103 5.71 2.07 10.71
N GLN A 104 5.35 2.81 9.67
CA GLN A 104 4.46 2.37 8.61
C GLN A 104 5.20 2.35 7.30
N ALA A 105 4.92 1.36 6.46
CA ALA A 105 5.51 1.23 5.15
C ALA A 105 4.49 0.73 4.14
N PHE A 106 4.50 1.32 2.94
CA PHE A 106 3.59 1.00 1.84
C PHE A 106 4.38 0.83 0.54
N PRO A 107 4.81 -0.40 0.21
CA PRO A 107 5.47 -0.66 -1.05
C PRO A 107 4.45 -0.64 -2.19
N ARG A 108 4.83 0.00 -3.30
CA ARG A 108 4.03 0.06 -4.53
C ARG A 108 4.93 0.00 -5.75
N VAL A 109 4.44 -0.59 -6.84
CA VAL A 109 5.13 -0.54 -8.12
C VAL A 109 4.72 0.75 -8.83
N LEU A 110 5.69 1.59 -9.14
CA LEU A 110 5.50 2.87 -9.83
C LEU A 110 5.45 2.67 -11.36
N ARG A 111 6.31 1.79 -11.86
CA ARG A 111 6.44 1.46 -13.27
C ARG A 111 6.93 0.04 -13.43
N ALA A 112 6.47 -0.67 -14.46
CA ALA A 112 7.01 -1.97 -14.83
C ALA A 112 7.13 -2.09 -16.35
N GLU A 113 8.23 -2.66 -16.81
CA GLU A 113 8.50 -2.94 -18.20
C GLU A 113 8.98 -4.38 -18.37
N GLY A 114 8.38 -5.10 -19.30
CA GLY A 114 8.77 -6.48 -19.59
C GLY A 114 9.34 -6.65 -20.97
N ARG A 115 10.26 -7.57 -21.10
CA ARG A 115 10.88 -7.92 -22.36
C ARG A 115 11.06 -9.43 -22.49
N VAL A 116 10.92 -9.91 -23.71
CA VAL A 116 11.25 -11.29 -24.09
C VAL A 116 12.74 -11.31 -24.39
N LEU A 117 13.52 -12.03 -23.59
CA LEU A 117 14.96 -12.22 -23.83
C LEU A 117 15.21 -13.29 -24.90
N ASN A 118 14.43 -14.35 -24.82
CA ASN A 118 14.28 -15.39 -25.84
C ASN A 118 12.91 -16.07 -25.65
N PRO A 119 12.46 -16.96 -26.55
CA PRO A 119 11.12 -17.59 -26.46
C PRO A 119 10.82 -18.29 -25.13
N ARG A 120 11.85 -18.65 -24.37
CA ARG A 120 11.75 -19.35 -23.08
C ARG A 120 12.19 -18.52 -21.87
N LYS A 121 12.69 -17.29 -22.08
CA LYS A 121 13.18 -16.44 -20.98
C LYS A 121 12.59 -15.04 -21.05
N LEU A 122 12.00 -14.62 -19.93
CA LEU A 122 11.38 -13.32 -19.76
C LEU A 122 12.11 -12.52 -18.68
N ALA A 123 12.11 -11.22 -18.83
CA ALA A 123 12.59 -10.28 -17.81
C ALA A 123 11.57 -9.16 -17.60
N VAL A 124 11.46 -8.70 -16.36
CA VAL A 124 10.67 -7.53 -15.97
C VAL A 124 11.55 -6.63 -15.14
N SER A 125 11.59 -5.35 -15.51
CA SER A 125 12.20 -4.29 -14.73
C SER A 125 11.08 -3.50 -14.06
N ALA A 126 11.04 -3.49 -12.73
CA ALA A 126 10.01 -2.82 -11.93
C ALA A 126 10.65 -1.72 -11.06
N GLU A 127 10.17 -0.49 -11.21
CA GLU A 127 10.49 0.59 -10.29
C GLU A 127 9.58 0.48 -9.07
N LEU A 128 10.16 0.16 -7.92
CA LEU A 128 9.50 0.03 -6.63
C LEU A 128 9.66 1.31 -5.84
N GLY A 129 8.54 1.91 -5.40
CA GLY A 129 8.49 2.96 -4.39
C GLY A 129 8.09 2.35 -3.05
N VAL A 130 8.83 2.67 -1.99
CA VAL A 130 8.48 2.31 -0.61
C VAL A 130 8.26 3.60 0.15
N GLU A 131 7.00 3.94 0.37
CA GLU A 131 6.59 5.08 1.18
C GLU A 131 6.66 4.68 2.65
N VAL A 132 7.34 5.49 3.47
CA VAL A 132 7.58 5.21 4.88
C VAL A 132 7.25 6.43 5.73
N SER A 133 6.52 6.16 6.83
CA SER A 133 6.23 7.12 7.89
C SER A 133 6.73 6.58 9.23
N LEU A 134 7.51 7.39 9.95
CA LEU A 134 7.96 7.09 11.30
C LEU A 134 7.28 8.03 12.30
N TRP A 135 6.77 7.45 13.37
CA TRP A 135 5.96 8.12 14.37
C TRP A 135 6.57 7.97 15.76
N LYS A 136 6.41 9.03 16.56
CA LYS A 136 6.82 9.05 17.96
C LYS A 136 5.66 9.47 18.85
N LYS A 137 5.56 8.84 20.02
CA LYS A 137 4.68 9.28 21.09
C LYS A 137 5.35 10.41 21.86
N GLU A 138 4.64 11.50 22.02
CA GLU A 138 5.09 12.61 22.89
C GLU A 138 3.92 13.18 23.68
N ASP A 139 4.26 13.78 24.83
CA ASP A 139 3.29 14.51 25.62
C ASP A 139 3.26 15.96 25.14
N ALA A 140 2.13 16.36 24.57
CA ALA A 140 1.92 17.72 24.08
C ALA A 140 0.96 18.49 24.98
N LEU A 141 1.29 19.76 25.21
CA LEU A 141 0.37 20.69 25.85
C LEU A 141 -0.69 21.09 24.85
N VAL A 142 -1.94 20.74 25.15
CA VAL A 142 -3.09 21.06 24.31
C VAL A 142 -4.04 21.99 25.02
N ARG A 143 -4.67 22.88 24.26
CA ARG A 143 -5.76 23.71 24.76
C ARG A 143 -7.06 22.97 24.53
N LEU A 144 -7.74 22.67 25.60
CA LEU A 144 -9.01 21.92 25.59
C LEU A 144 -10.16 22.90 25.79
N LEU A 145 -11.23 22.68 25.06
CA LEU A 145 -12.51 23.36 25.32
C LEU A 145 -13.26 22.60 26.40
N PRO A 146 -13.77 23.30 27.42
CA PRO A 146 -14.45 22.64 28.53
C PRO A 146 -15.82 22.04 28.17
N SER A 147 -16.42 22.41 27.04
CA SER A 147 -17.71 21.88 26.64
C SER A 147 -17.81 21.56 25.16
N GLU A 148 -18.65 20.57 24.81
CA GLU A 148 -18.96 20.20 23.41
C GLU A 148 -19.68 21.31 22.63
N GLN A 149 -20.38 22.19 23.31
CA GLN A 149 -21.10 23.33 22.73
C GLN A 149 -20.13 24.41 22.21
N ASP A 150 -19.01 24.61 22.90
CA ASP A 150 -17.97 25.54 22.49
C ASP A 150 -17.16 24.97 21.31
N ALA A 151 -17.04 23.66 21.19
CA ALA A 151 -16.42 22.99 20.07
C ALA A 151 -17.18 23.20 18.74
N ALA A 152 -18.51 23.19 18.76
CA ALA A 152 -19.34 23.43 17.59
C ALA A 152 -19.22 24.87 17.07
N LEU A 153 -18.99 25.84 17.95
CA LEU A 153 -18.75 27.25 17.59
C LEU A 153 -17.38 27.48 16.95
N LEU A 154 -16.37 26.73 17.37
CA LEU A 154 -15.01 26.83 16.84
C LEU A 154 -14.83 26.16 15.47
N CYS A 155 -15.57 25.11 15.15
CA CYS A 155 -15.50 24.45 13.84
C CYS A 155 -15.79 25.38 12.65
N GLY A 156 -16.49 26.48 12.88
CA GLY A 156 -16.73 27.54 11.88
C GLY A 156 -15.62 28.58 11.75
N LEU A 157 -14.67 28.60 12.67
CA LEU A 157 -13.63 29.65 12.79
C LEU A 157 -12.21 29.16 12.53
N LEU A 158 -11.96 27.84 12.53
CA LEU A 158 -10.65 27.25 12.23
C LEU A 158 -10.43 27.18 10.72
N VAL A 159 -9.79 28.19 10.17
CA VAL A 159 -9.48 28.29 8.74
C VAL A 159 -8.16 27.60 8.38
N GLU A 160 -7.25 27.42 9.33
CA GLU A 160 -5.97 26.72 9.16
C GLU A 160 -5.62 25.98 10.44
N ALA A 161 -5.76 24.65 10.43
CA ALA A 161 -5.09 23.83 11.42
C ALA A 161 -3.73 23.42 10.86
N GLU A 162 -2.64 23.80 11.53
CA GLU A 162 -1.40 23.04 11.43
C GLU A 162 -1.72 21.55 11.64
N ALA A 163 -0.98 20.67 10.96
CA ALA A 163 -1.24 19.24 10.94
C ALA A 163 -1.72 18.70 12.29
N VAL A 164 -2.96 18.23 12.33
CA VAL A 164 -3.54 17.68 13.56
C VAL A 164 -2.77 16.41 13.90
N PRO A 165 -2.12 16.34 15.05
CA PRO A 165 -1.40 15.14 15.45
C PRO A 165 -2.37 13.96 15.57
N ALA A 166 -1.97 12.79 15.10
CA ALA A 166 -2.79 11.61 15.17
C ALA A 166 -3.08 11.20 16.63
N ALA A 167 -4.33 10.85 16.93
CA ALA A 167 -4.70 10.33 18.25
C ALA A 167 -4.27 8.87 18.41
N ALA A 168 -4.17 8.12 17.29
CA ALA A 168 -3.70 6.74 17.25
C ALA A 168 -3.06 6.46 15.88
N VAL A 169 -2.05 5.62 15.91
CA VAL A 169 -1.40 5.06 14.72
C VAL A 169 -1.45 3.55 14.84
N GLY A 170 -1.82 2.87 13.76
CA GLY A 170 -1.90 1.40 13.76
C GLY A 170 -2.21 0.86 12.38
N GLU A 171 -2.08 -0.44 12.25
CA GLU A 171 -2.33 -1.19 11.03
C GLU A 171 -3.26 -2.36 11.31
N LYS A 172 -4.18 -2.64 10.41
CA LYS A 172 -5.08 -3.78 10.51
C LYS A 172 -5.20 -4.47 9.16
N SER A 173 -4.96 -5.78 9.15
CA SER A 173 -5.16 -6.63 7.99
C SER A 173 -6.55 -7.25 8.02
N PHE A 174 -7.17 -7.38 6.86
CA PHE A 174 -8.42 -8.09 6.66
C PHE A 174 -8.40 -8.83 5.32
N ALA A 175 -9.21 -9.88 5.20
CA ALA A 175 -9.40 -10.61 3.96
C ALA A 175 -10.84 -10.42 3.49
N LEU A 176 -11.02 -10.21 2.19
CA LEU A 176 -12.32 -10.18 1.52
C LEU A 176 -12.41 -11.35 0.55
N THR A 177 -13.59 -11.95 0.50
CA THR A 177 -13.91 -13.00 -0.47
C THR A 177 -15.17 -12.62 -1.21
N GLU A 178 -15.11 -12.61 -2.53
CA GLU A 178 -16.26 -12.36 -3.39
C GLU A 178 -16.48 -13.51 -4.38
N SER A 179 -17.73 -13.72 -4.75
CA SER A 179 -18.13 -14.71 -5.74
C SER A 179 -18.75 -14.02 -6.94
N PHE A 180 -18.29 -14.34 -8.13
CA PHE A 180 -18.79 -13.79 -9.38
C PHE A 180 -19.59 -14.85 -10.13
N ILE A 181 -20.77 -14.47 -10.61
CA ILE A 181 -21.60 -15.29 -11.48
C ILE A 181 -21.50 -14.72 -12.90
N PHE A 182 -21.03 -15.56 -13.82
CA PHE A 182 -21.00 -15.15 -15.23
C PHE A 182 -22.41 -15.17 -15.82
N PRO A 183 -22.80 -14.16 -16.62
CA PRO A 183 -24.08 -14.15 -17.30
C PRO A 183 -24.23 -15.37 -18.20
N PRO A 184 -25.42 -16.02 -18.22
CA PRO A 184 -25.64 -17.25 -18.97
C PRO A 184 -25.48 -17.08 -20.49
N GLU A 185 -25.57 -15.86 -21.00
CA GLU A 185 -25.37 -15.53 -22.43
C GLU A 185 -23.90 -15.53 -22.85
N ARG A 186 -22.97 -15.54 -21.90
CA ARG A 186 -21.53 -15.57 -22.17
C ARG A 186 -21.00 -17.00 -22.01
N PRO A 187 -20.03 -17.40 -22.85
CA PRO A 187 -19.37 -18.70 -22.68
C PRO A 187 -18.68 -18.74 -21.31
N ALA A 188 -18.80 -19.88 -20.64
CA ALA A 188 -18.14 -20.09 -19.35
C ALA A 188 -16.62 -19.94 -19.49
N PRO A 189 -15.96 -19.22 -18.58
CA PRO A 189 -14.51 -19.06 -18.62
C PRO A 189 -13.85 -20.43 -18.37
N ARG A 190 -12.90 -20.76 -19.20
CA ARG A 190 -12.12 -22.02 -19.04
C ARG A 190 -10.99 -21.87 -18.03
N ARG A 191 -10.45 -20.65 -17.92
CA ARG A 191 -9.28 -20.36 -17.09
C ARG A 191 -9.20 -18.87 -16.75
N ILE A 192 -8.82 -18.54 -15.53
CA ILE A 192 -8.46 -17.19 -15.12
C ILE A 192 -6.95 -17.05 -15.30
N LEU A 193 -6.54 -16.13 -16.15
CA LEU A 193 -5.13 -15.84 -16.40
C LEU A 193 -4.55 -14.79 -15.44
N CYS A 194 -5.38 -13.82 -15.06
CA CYS A 194 -5.01 -12.77 -14.12
C CYS A 194 -6.27 -12.28 -13.40
N ALA A 195 -6.16 -11.94 -12.13
CA ALA A 195 -7.20 -11.27 -11.37
C ALA A 195 -6.57 -10.05 -10.67
N GLU A 196 -7.33 -8.97 -10.60
CA GLU A 196 -6.96 -7.76 -9.92
C GLU A 196 -8.10 -7.28 -9.04
N SER A 197 -7.78 -6.78 -7.85
CA SER A 197 -8.71 -6.10 -6.99
C SER A 197 -8.17 -4.72 -6.62
N VAL A 198 -9.05 -3.74 -6.67
CA VAL A 198 -8.76 -2.36 -6.25
C VAL A 198 -9.65 -2.07 -5.07
N PHE A 199 -9.05 -1.64 -3.97
CA PHE A 199 -9.75 -1.26 -2.77
C PHE A 199 -9.65 0.25 -2.59
N SER A 200 -10.77 0.90 -2.30
CA SER A 200 -10.80 2.29 -1.87
C SER A 200 -11.43 2.38 -0.49
N LEU A 201 -10.87 3.22 0.37
CA LEU A 201 -11.54 3.59 1.62
C LEU A 201 -12.58 4.65 1.28
N GLY A 202 -13.85 4.34 1.58
CA GLY A 202 -14.93 5.33 1.56
C GLY A 202 -14.92 6.20 2.81
N ASP A 203 -15.99 6.98 2.97
CA ASP A 203 -16.16 7.84 4.14
C ASP A 203 -16.12 7.05 5.44
N THR A 204 -15.39 7.57 6.41
CA THR A 204 -15.36 7.02 7.77
C THR A 204 -16.39 7.72 8.63
N ALA A 205 -17.26 6.95 9.30
CA ALA A 205 -18.22 7.49 10.26
C ALA A 205 -17.86 7.00 11.67
N ARG A 206 -18.03 7.88 12.66
CA ARG A 206 -17.90 7.54 14.07
C ARG A 206 -19.30 7.22 14.63
N ILE A 207 -19.49 5.99 15.09
CA ILE A 207 -20.74 5.59 15.77
C ILE A 207 -20.40 5.27 17.22
N GLY A 208 -20.76 6.17 18.13
CA GLY A 208 -20.39 6.07 19.55
C GLY A 208 -18.89 6.14 19.74
N SER A 209 -18.31 5.17 20.43
CA SER A 209 -16.86 5.05 20.64
C SER A 209 -16.12 4.30 19.53
N ARG A 210 -16.83 3.83 18.48
CA ARG A 210 -16.25 3.06 17.38
C ARG A 210 -16.24 3.87 16.09
N GLN A 211 -15.13 3.85 15.41
CA GLN A 211 -14.99 4.37 14.05
C GLN A 211 -15.28 3.23 13.07
N ILE A 212 -16.21 3.44 12.16
CA ILE A 212 -16.57 2.47 11.13
C ILE A 212 -16.26 3.12 9.78
N GLY A 213 -15.38 2.49 9.02
CA GLY A 213 -15.11 2.84 7.63
C GLY A 213 -15.86 1.89 6.68
N ARG A 214 -16.33 2.41 5.54
CA ARG A 214 -16.81 1.59 4.43
C ARG A 214 -15.67 1.43 3.42
N ALA A 215 -15.32 0.19 3.11
CA ALA A 215 -14.51 -0.13 1.95
C ALA A 215 -15.44 -0.40 0.75
N HIS A 216 -15.12 0.19 -0.39
CA HIS A 216 -15.75 -0.14 -1.67
C HIS A 216 -14.77 -1.02 -2.45
N VAL A 217 -15.29 -2.10 -2.99
CA VAL A 217 -14.58 -3.03 -3.91
C VAL A 217 -14.93 -2.67 -5.35
#